data_05fd4a7ee39e2ca44ec396e322ea8791
#
_entry.id   05fd4a7ee39e2ca44ec396e322ea8791
#
_cell.length_a   1.000
_cell.length_b   1.000
_cell.length_c   1.000
_cell.angle_alpha   90.00
_cell.angle_beta   90.00
_cell.angle_gamma   90.00
#
_symmetry.space_group_name_H-M   'P 1'
#
loop_
_entity.id
_entity.type
_entity.pdbx_description
1 polymer ?
#
loop_
_entity_poly.entity_id
_entity_poly.type
_entity_poly.pdbx_seq_one_letter_code
_entity_poly.pdbx_strand_id
1 'polypeptide(L)'
;MGKKFSKNQLVIICGCIITAFAIFSYCAVLLYPQNTNHNYVSISIKPGFTLSKISDVLYEKKLLNNKRMFELAALAMGKEKELPIGTFHLINTRTNYGIINQLTNESPEIIKVRILEGWNSRQIASYLSDVMSFDSTEIIHLVNDKDFILKNGLDVNSLEGYFFPDTYLFFKGETPSNVLSHLVKQ
;
A
#
# COMPACT_ATOMS: atom_id res chain seq x y z
N MET A 1 -34.23 -31.11 40.57
CA MET A 1 -35.19 -31.10 39.45
C MET A 1 -34.49 -30.49 38.24
N GLY A 2 -33.97 -31.35 37.32
CA GLY A 2 -33.33 -30.92 36.07
C GLY A 2 -34.38 -30.66 35.01
N LYS A 3 -34.54 -29.40 34.54
CA LYS A 3 -35.40 -29.10 33.40
C LYS A 3 -34.80 -29.75 32.15
N LYS A 4 -35.51 -30.79 31.61
CA LYS A 4 -35.17 -31.33 30.27
C LYS A 4 -35.55 -30.28 29.20
N PHE A 5 -34.55 -29.74 28.51
CA PHE A 5 -34.79 -28.86 27.36
C PHE A 5 -35.43 -29.63 26.21
N SER A 6 -36.38 -29.00 25.55
CA SER A 6 -36.95 -29.55 24.32
C SER A 6 -35.90 -29.57 23.20
N LYS A 7 -35.99 -30.47 22.23
CA LYS A 7 -35.07 -30.54 21.06
C LYS A 7 -34.94 -29.19 20.35
N ASN A 8 -36.03 -28.45 20.21
CA ASN A 8 -36.03 -27.13 19.56
C ASN A 8 -35.28 -26.06 20.41
N GLN A 9 -35.40 -26.09 21.73
CA GLN A 9 -34.66 -25.21 22.64
C GLN A 9 -33.15 -25.51 22.57
N LEU A 10 -32.76 -26.78 22.46
CA LEU A 10 -31.38 -27.18 22.34
C LEU A 10 -30.75 -26.64 21.04
N VAL A 11 -31.47 -26.75 19.90
CA VAL A 11 -31.02 -26.23 18.61
C VAL A 11 -30.83 -24.71 18.64
N ILE A 12 -31.76 -23.97 19.25
CA ILE A 12 -31.67 -22.52 19.39
C ILE A 12 -30.45 -22.13 20.24
N ILE A 13 -30.26 -22.82 21.38
CA ILE A 13 -29.11 -22.57 22.27
C ILE A 13 -27.77 -22.83 21.53
N CYS A 14 -27.67 -23.96 20.81
CA CYS A 14 -26.48 -24.27 20.03
C CYS A 14 -26.23 -23.21 18.92
N GLY A 15 -27.28 -22.75 18.24
CA GLY A 15 -27.19 -21.66 17.26
C GLY A 15 -26.66 -20.36 17.88
N CYS A 16 -27.20 -19.96 19.02
CA CYS A 16 -26.73 -18.77 19.76
C CYS A 16 -25.25 -18.89 20.22
N ILE A 17 -24.83 -20.07 20.65
CA ILE A 17 -23.43 -20.30 21.05
C ILE A 17 -22.50 -20.21 19.84
N ILE A 18 -22.86 -20.80 18.72
CA ILE A 18 -22.06 -20.73 17.49
C ILE A 18 -21.93 -19.30 17.00
N THR A 19 -23.02 -18.53 16.96
CA THR A 19 -22.99 -17.13 16.54
C THR A 19 -22.18 -16.25 17.50
N ALA A 20 -22.34 -16.45 18.81
CA ALA A 20 -21.53 -15.72 19.81
C ALA A 20 -20.03 -16.05 19.68
N PHE A 21 -19.69 -17.32 19.45
CA PHE A 21 -18.31 -17.74 19.22
C PHE A 21 -17.73 -17.15 17.93
N ALA A 22 -18.51 -17.12 16.85
CA ALA A 22 -18.09 -16.50 15.59
C ALA A 22 -17.82 -14.99 15.75
N ILE A 23 -18.72 -14.27 16.44
CA ILE A 23 -18.55 -12.84 16.75
C ILE A 23 -17.33 -12.62 17.61
N PHE A 24 -17.15 -13.42 18.66
CA PHE A 24 -15.98 -13.34 19.54
C PHE A 24 -14.68 -13.58 18.79
N SER A 25 -14.62 -14.60 17.93
CA SER A 25 -13.47 -14.91 17.09
C SER A 25 -13.15 -13.76 16.11
N TYR A 26 -14.18 -13.18 15.48
CA TYR A 26 -14.03 -12.01 14.60
C TYR A 26 -13.45 -10.80 15.37
N CYS A 27 -14.02 -10.46 16.51
CA CYS A 27 -13.52 -9.37 17.34
C CYS A 27 -12.09 -9.63 17.84
N ALA A 28 -11.74 -10.87 18.20
CA ALA A 28 -10.40 -11.21 18.66
C ALA A 28 -9.34 -11.01 17.55
N VAL A 29 -9.67 -11.30 16.30
CA VAL A 29 -8.76 -11.08 15.15
C VAL A 29 -8.56 -9.58 14.88
N LEU A 30 -9.64 -8.80 14.88
CA LEU A 30 -9.59 -7.35 14.63
C LEU A 30 -8.88 -6.58 15.73
N LEU A 31 -9.18 -6.94 16.99
CA LEU A 31 -8.64 -6.27 18.17
C LEU A 31 -7.33 -6.89 18.67
N TYR A 32 -6.74 -7.83 17.91
CA TYR A 32 -5.48 -8.44 18.29
C TYR A 32 -4.42 -7.36 18.58
N PRO A 33 -3.82 -7.36 19.78
CA PRO A 33 -2.92 -6.30 20.21
C PRO A 33 -1.62 -6.33 19.41
N GLN A 34 -1.20 -5.16 18.96
CA GLN A 34 0.04 -4.95 18.23
C GLN A 34 1.06 -4.22 19.11
N ASN A 35 2.31 -4.20 18.64
CA ASN A 35 3.40 -3.58 19.39
C ASN A 35 3.25 -2.05 19.37
N THR A 36 3.25 -1.44 20.57
CA THR A 36 3.05 0.00 20.74
C THR A 36 4.41 0.69 20.92
N ASN A 37 5.10 0.99 19.83
CA ASN A 37 6.18 1.97 19.89
C ASN A 37 5.61 3.36 19.62
N HIS A 38 5.89 4.32 20.51
CA HIS A 38 5.31 5.67 20.50
C HIS A 38 5.83 6.57 19.36
N ASN A 39 6.53 6.04 18.36
CA ASN A 39 7.12 6.81 17.28
C ASN A 39 6.31 6.66 15.99
N TYR A 40 6.20 7.76 15.24
CA TYR A 40 5.74 7.74 13.86
C TYR A 40 6.63 6.79 13.05
N VAL A 41 6.03 5.81 12.41
CA VAL A 41 6.76 4.90 11.54
C VAL A 41 6.34 5.13 10.11
N SER A 42 7.29 5.55 9.28
CA SER A 42 7.09 5.66 7.85
C SER A 42 7.23 4.29 7.19
N ILE A 43 6.21 3.92 6.42
CA ILE A 43 6.22 2.70 5.59
C ILE A 43 5.95 3.08 4.13
N SER A 44 6.67 2.44 3.22
CA SER A 44 6.47 2.60 1.78
C SER A 44 5.92 1.32 1.20
N ILE A 45 4.74 1.41 0.60
CA ILE A 45 4.06 0.31 -0.10
C ILE A 45 4.23 0.56 -1.60
N LYS A 46 5.02 -0.30 -2.24
CA LYS A 46 5.33 -0.18 -3.66
C LYS A 46 4.24 -0.83 -4.53
N PRO A 47 4.09 -0.37 -5.79
CA PRO A 47 3.21 -1.05 -6.75
C PRO A 47 3.51 -2.54 -6.85
N GLY A 48 2.46 -3.37 -6.87
CA GLY A 48 2.59 -4.83 -6.95
C GLY A 48 2.82 -5.55 -5.62
N PHE A 49 2.82 -4.85 -4.48
CA PHE A 49 2.88 -5.53 -3.18
C PHE A 49 1.58 -6.30 -2.94
N THR A 50 1.73 -7.57 -2.54
CA THR A 50 0.64 -8.40 -2.03
C THR A 50 0.39 -8.11 -0.55
N LEU A 51 -0.76 -8.50 -0.03
CA LEU A 51 -1.08 -8.41 1.41
C LEU A 51 0.02 -9.05 2.27
N SER A 52 0.55 -10.22 1.86
CA SER A 52 1.64 -10.90 2.57
C SER A 52 2.92 -10.08 2.57
N LYS A 53 3.27 -9.42 1.45
CA LYS A 53 4.45 -8.55 1.39
C LYS A 53 4.30 -7.30 2.26
N ILE A 54 3.09 -6.76 2.32
CA ILE A 54 2.78 -5.62 3.21
C ILE A 54 2.90 -6.06 4.68
N SER A 55 2.36 -7.24 5.03
CA SER A 55 2.50 -7.79 6.39
C SER A 55 3.96 -8.04 6.78
N ASP A 56 4.83 -8.44 5.83
CA ASP A 56 6.27 -8.57 6.04
C ASP A 56 6.91 -7.23 6.40
N VAL A 57 6.66 -6.19 5.60
CA VAL A 57 7.19 -4.83 5.84
C VAL A 57 6.75 -4.29 7.19
N LEU A 58 5.47 -4.43 7.52
CA LEU A 58 4.93 -4.00 8.82
C LEU A 58 5.58 -4.76 10.00
N TYR A 59 5.83 -6.05 9.82
CA TYR A 59 6.48 -6.89 10.83
C TYR A 59 7.95 -6.51 11.02
N GLU A 60 8.70 -6.29 9.94
CA GLU A 60 10.10 -5.82 9.98
C GLU A 60 10.23 -4.47 10.70
N LYS A 61 9.26 -3.58 10.48
CA LYS A 61 9.16 -2.29 11.18
C LYS A 61 8.63 -2.39 12.62
N LYS A 62 8.42 -3.63 13.12
CA LYS A 62 7.91 -3.93 14.47
C LYS A 62 6.52 -3.33 14.78
N LEU A 63 5.72 -3.10 13.74
CA LEU A 63 4.34 -2.66 13.88
C LEU A 63 3.37 -3.82 14.12
N LEU A 64 3.74 -5.04 13.71
CA LEU A 64 2.97 -6.25 13.91
C LEU A 64 3.68 -7.22 14.87
N ASN A 65 2.91 -7.85 15.74
CA ASN A 65 3.35 -8.99 16.55
C ASN A 65 3.15 -10.31 15.79
N ASN A 66 2.13 -10.38 14.92
CA ASN A 66 1.79 -11.59 14.20
C ASN A 66 1.24 -11.24 12.81
N LYS A 67 1.97 -11.63 11.76
CA LYS A 67 1.61 -11.39 10.36
C LYS A 67 0.28 -12.05 9.97
N ARG A 68 0.09 -13.33 10.36
CA ARG A 68 -1.12 -14.09 10.02
C ARG A 68 -2.38 -13.47 10.59
N MET A 69 -2.31 -12.96 11.83
CA MET A 69 -3.46 -12.29 12.46
C MET A 69 -3.82 -10.99 11.76
N PHE A 70 -2.83 -10.25 11.26
CA PHE A 70 -3.05 -9.05 10.44
C PHE A 70 -3.68 -9.40 9.08
N GLU A 71 -3.16 -10.41 8.39
CA GLU A 71 -3.69 -10.88 7.10
C GLU A 71 -5.16 -11.36 7.24
N LEU A 72 -5.45 -12.13 8.30
CA LEU A 72 -6.83 -12.55 8.62
C LEU A 72 -7.74 -11.36 8.93
N ALA A 73 -7.24 -10.33 9.62
CA ALA A 73 -8.01 -9.13 9.90
C ALA A 73 -8.33 -8.35 8.62
N ALA A 74 -7.34 -8.19 7.72
CA ALA A 74 -7.53 -7.54 6.42
C ALA A 74 -8.56 -8.28 5.55
N LEU A 75 -8.50 -9.63 5.51
CA LEU A 75 -9.49 -10.47 4.84
C LEU A 75 -10.88 -10.33 5.47
N ALA A 76 -10.98 -10.37 6.80
CA ALA A 76 -12.24 -10.24 7.53
C ALA A 76 -12.91 -8.87 7.32
N MET A 77 -12.11 -7.82 7.08
CA MET A 77 -12.59 -6.48 6.74
C MET A 77 -12.86 -6.30 5.23
N GLY A 78 -12.53 -7.29 4.37
CA GLY A 78 -12.63 -7.19 2.92
C GLY A 78 -11.66 -6.19 2.30
N LYS A 79 -10.56 -5.86 3.00
CA LYS A 79 -9.60 -4.81 2.61
C LYS A 79 -8.32 -5.36 1.97
N GLU A 80 -8.26 -6.65 1.66
CA GLU A 80 -7.06 -7.30 1.10
C GLU A 80 -6.62 -6.73 -0.27
N LYS A 81 -7.56 -6.13 -1.02
CA LYS A 81 -7.30 -5.53 -2.35
C LYS A 81 -7.30 -4.00 -2.34
N GLU A 82 -7.68 -3.39 -1.24
CA GLU A 82 -7.83 -1.93 -1.11
C GLU A 82 -6.61 -1.27 -0.44
N LEU A 83 -5.54 -2.04 -0.16
CA LEU A 83 -4.35 -1.49 0.45
C LEU A 83 -3.64 -0.57 -0.56
N PRO A 84 -3.48 0.71 -0.24
CA PRO A 84 -3.03 1.71 -1.19
C PRO A 84 -1.52 1.65 -1.39
N ILE A 85 -1.09 2.18 -2.54
CA ILE A 85 0.31 2.38 -2.89
C ILE A 85 0.76 3.75 -2.36
N GLY A 86 1.99 3.85 -1.87
CA GLY A 86 2.57 5.10 -1.42
C GLY A 86 3.28 5.01 -0.08
N THR A 87 3.72 6.16 0.43
CA THR A 87 4.33 6.25 1.75
C THR A 87 3.31 6.77 2.76
N PHE A 88 3.15 6.01 3.84
CA PHE A 88 2.22 6.30 4.93
C PHE A 88 3.00 6.54 6.21
N HIS A 89 2.53 7.46 7.02
CA HIS A 89 3.05 7.74 8.36
C HIS A 89 2.09 7.13 9.38
N LEU A 90 2.33 5.88 9.77
CA LEU A 90 1.48 5.22 10.75
C LEU A 90 1.74 5.79 12.14
N ILE A 91 0.66 6.24 12.77
CA ILE A 91 0.64 6.60 14.18
C ILE A 91 0.28 5.33 14.95
N ASN A 92 1.03 5.06 15.98
CA ASN A 92 0.85 4.01 16.97
C ASN A 92 -0.59 3.51 17.13
N THR A 93 -0.95 2.50 16.36
CA THR A 93 -2.23 1.81 16.51
C THR A 93 -2.04 0.51 17.27
N ARG A 94 -2.87 0.32 18.30
CA ARG A 94 -2.76 -0.82 19.21
C ARG A 94 -3.38 -2.11 18.67
N THR A 95 -4.04 -2.06 17.50
CA THR A 95 -4.84 -3.19 17.01
C THR A 95 -4.68 -3.35 15.49
N ASN A 96 -4.96 -4.56 14.98
CA ASN A 96 -5.02 -4.83 13.54
C ASN A 96 -6.01 -3.89 12.84
N TYR A 97 -7.20 -3.70 13.42
CA TYR A 97 -8.20 -2.77 12.90
C TYR A 97 -7.64 -1.37 12.72
N GLY A 98 -6.93 -0.84 13.73
CA GLY A 98 -6.36 0.50 13.68
C GLY A 98 -5.33 0.64 12.55
N ILE A 99 -4.42 -0.33 12.38
CA ILE A 99 -3.41 -0.30 11.32
C ILE A 99 -4.07 -0.36 9.94
N ILE A 100 -5.03 -1.28 9.75
CA ILE A 100 -5.74 -1.41 8.47
C ILE A 100 -6.52 -0.14 8.16
N ASN A 101 -7.22 0.43 9.16
CA ASN A 101 -8.01 1.65 8.99
C ASN A 101 -7.12 2.86 8.63
N GLN A 102 -5.95 3.00 9.26
CA GLN A 102 -5.00 4.04 8.88
C GLN A 102 -4.50 3.85 7.43
N LEU A 103 -4.11 2.63 7.06
CA LEU A 103 -3.64 2.35 5.70
C LEU A 103 -4.71 2.61 4.63
N THR A 104 -5.98 2.35 4.92
CA THR A 104 -7.06 2.49 3.92
C THR A 104 -7.73 3.86 3.90
N ASN A 105 -7.68 4.60 5.00
CA ASN A 105 -8.36 5.90 5.13
C ASN A 105 -7.42 7.11 5.13
N GLU A 106 -6.13 6.91 5.38
CA GLU A 106 -5.16 8.00 5.26
C GLU A 106 -4.72 8.15 3.80
N SER A 107 -4.64 9.40 3.35
CA SER A 107 -4.07 9.70 2.05
C SER A 107 -2.55 9.49 2.10
N PRO A 108 -1.97 8.77 1.14
CA PRO A 108 -0.52 8.63 1.05
C PRO A 108 0.13 10.00 0.80
N GLU A 109 1.38 10.13 1.19
CA GLU A 109 2.15 11.35 0.93
C GLU A 109 2.29 11.57 -0.58
N ILE A 110 1.75 12.70 -1.06
CA ILE A 110 1.76 13.08 -2.47
C ILE A 110 2.91 14.06 -2.72
N ILE A 111 3.71 13.78 -3.74
CA ILE A 111 4.75 14.65 -4.24
C ILE A 111 4.26 15.31 -5.53
N LYS A 112 4.33 16.64 -5.56
CA LYS A 112 4.01 17.43 -6.74
C LYS A 112 5.26 17.59 -7.60
N VAL A 113 5.24 17.03 -8.81
CA VAL A 113 6.31 17.09 -9.79
C VAL A 113 5.88 18.00 -10.94
N ARG A 114 6.63 19.07 -11.20
CA ARG A 114 6.35 20.00 -12.30
C ARG A 114 7.43 19.92 -13.35
N ILE A 115 7.08 19.42 -14.53
CA ILE A 115 7.97 19.39 -15.70
C ILE A 115 7.78 20.69 -16.47
N LEU A 116 8.89 21.41 -16.69
CA LEU A 116 8.87 22.68 -17.40
C LEU A 116 9.07 22.46 -18.89
N GLU A 117 8.48 23.36 -19.68
CA GLU A 117 8.69 23.39 -21.11
C GLU A 117 10.16 23.61 -21.48
N GLY A 118 10.64 22.87 -22.48
CA GLY A 118 12.01 22.96 -22.96
C GLY A 118 13.05 22.19 -22.13
N TRP A 119 12.64 21.49 -21.08
CA TRP A 119 13.56 20.64 -20.34
C TRP A 119 13.97 19.41 -21.14
N ASN A 120 15.27 19.09 -21.13
CA ASN A 120 15.79 17.84 -21.66
C ASN A 120 15.77 16.72 -20.61
N SER A 121 15.95 15.47 -21.05
CA SER A 121 15.90 14.29 -20.19
C SER A 121 16.89 14.33 -19.02
N ARG A 122 18.05 14.97 -19.18
CA ARG A 122 19.04 15.10 -18.08
C ARG A 122 18.53 16.05 -16.99
N GLN A 123 17.92 17.16 -17.38
CA GLN A 123 17.32 18.11 -16.44
C GLN A 123 16.15 17.48 -15.69
N ILE A 124 15.31 16.73 -16.41
CA ILE A 124 14.20 15.97 -15.81
C ILE A 124 14.73 14.91 -14.84
N ALA A 125 15.77 14.15 -15.22
CA ALA A 125 16.38 13.15 -14.35
C ALA A 125 16.97 13.75 -13.07
N SER A 126 17.70 14.88 -13.18
CA SER A 126 18.23 15.59 -12.03
C SER A 126 17.11 16.07 -11.11
N TYR A 127 16.08 16.70 -11.66
CA TYR A 127 14.94 17.20 -10.89
C TYR A 127 14.16 16.08 -10.19
N LEU A 128 13.89 14.97 -10.88
CA LEU A 128 13.22 13.80 -10.28
C LEU A 128 14.09 13.16 -9.19
N SER A 129 15.42 13.15 -9.38
CA SER A 129 16.35 12.69 -8.35
C SER A 129 16.22 13.51 -7.06
N ASP A 130 16.18 14.83 -7.18
CA ASP A 130 16.06 15.74 -6.04
C ASP A 130 14.70 15.64 -5.33
N VAL A 131 13.61 15.58 -6.11
CA VAL A 131 12.24 15.65 -5.55
C VAL A 131 11.74 14.29 -5.07
N MET A 132 12.08 13.20 -5.77
CA MET A 132 11.59 11.84 -5.49
C MET A 132 12.65 10.91 -4.90
N SER A 133 13.89 11.40 -4.73
CA SER A 133 15.04 10.62 -4.24
C SER A 133 15.36 9.40 -5.12
N PHE A 134 15.23 9.55 -6.43
CA PHE A 134 15.61 8.54 -7.41
C PHE A 134 17.11 8.60 -7.74
N ASP A 135 17.63 7.51 -8.28
CA ASP A 135 18.93 7.55 -8.93
C ASP A 135 18.78 8.15 -10.33
N SER A 136 19.45 9.29 -10.58
CA SER A 136 19.42 9.95 -11.89
C SER A 136 19.97 9.07 -13.01
N THR A 137 20.91 8.17 -12.72
CA THR A 137 21.48 7.23 -13.70
C THR A 137 20.45 6.17 -14.10
N GLU A 138 19.63 5.70 -13.17
CA GLU A 138 18.51 4.79 -13.47
C GLU A 138 17.48 5.46 -14.38
N ILE A 139 17.14 6.72 -14.13
CA ILE A 139 16.21 7.48 -14.98
C ILE A 139 16.76 7.61 -16.40
N ILE A 140 18.02 8.02 -16.56
CA ILE A 140 18.66 8.16 -17.87
C ILE A 140 18.76 6.81 -18.60
N HIS A 141 19.00 5.73 -17.86
CA HIS A 141 18.97 4.38 -18.44
C HIS A 141 17.58 4.06 -19.01
N LEU A 142 16.52 4.24 -18.22
CA LEU A 142 15.14 3.99 -18.66
C LEU A 142 14.72 4.85 -19.87
N VAL A 143 15.18 6.10 -19.94
CA VAL A 143 14.91 7.01 -21.07
C VAL A 143 15.42 6.45 -22.41
N ASN A 144 16.50 5.63 -22.37
CA ASN A 144 17.14 5.05 -23.55
C ASN A 144 16.94 3.52 -23.65
N ASP A 145 16.16 2.92 -22.75
CA ASP A 145 15.89 1.49 -22.72
C ASP A 145 14.80 1.14 -23.76
N LYS A 146 15.19 0.40 -24.78
CA LYS A 146 14.30 0.02 -25.90
C LYS A 146 13.10 -0.81 -25.44
N ASP A 147 13.30 -1.72 -24.49
CA ASP A 147 12.22 -2.58 -23.98
C ASP A 147 11.21 -1.75 -23.17
N PHE A 148 11.70 -0.82 -22.35
CA PHE A 148 10.86 0.11 -21.62
C PHE A 148 10.07 1.03 -22.57
N ILE A 149 10.71 1.55 -23.62
CA ILE A 149 10.09 2.42 -24.62
C ILE A 149 8.97 1.68 -25.36
N LEU A 150 9.24 0.46 -25.85
CA LEU A 150 8.25 -0.39 -26.54
C LEU A 150 7.07 -0.74 -25.63
N LYS A 151 7.34 -1.04 -24.36
CA LYS A 151 6.29 -1.31 -23.35
C LYS A 151 5.35 -0.12 -23.14
N ASN A 152 5.83 1.09 -23.34
CA ASN A 152 5.01 2.32 -23.28
C ASN A 152 4.34 2.68 -24.62
N GLY A 153 4.42 1.80 -25.63
CA GLY A 153 3.73 1.95 -26.91
C GLY A 153 4.45 2.83 -27.92
N LEU A 154 5.73 3.15 -27.68
CA LEU A 154 6.55 3.95 -28.57
C LEU A 154 7.60 3.09 -29.26
N ASP A 155 7.87 3.36 -30.54
CA ASP A 155 8.97 2.74 -31.30
C ASP A 155 9.99 3.80 -31.71
N VAL A 156 10.72 4.30 -30.71
CA VAL A 156 11.76 5.32 -30.86
C VAL A 156 13.04 4.87 -30.13
N ASN A 157 14.15 5.58 -30.39
CA ASN A 157 15.43 5.22 -29.78
C ASN A 157 15.65 5.85 -28.39
N SER A 158 14.87 6.86 -28.04
CA SER A 158 14.94 7.56 -26.76
C SER A 158 13.61 8.25 -26.47
N LEU A 159 13.29 8.41 -25.19
CA LEU A 159 12.15 9.22 -24.72
C LEU A 159 12.46 10.72 -24.67
N GLU A 160 13.62 11.17 -25.18
CA GLU A 160 13.92 12.60 -25.29
C GLU A 160 12.84 13.32 -26.09
N GLY A 161 12.24 14.36 -25.50
CA GLY A 161 11.15 15.12 -26.12
C GLY A 161 9.74 14.51 -25.98
N TYR A 162 9.60 13.35 -25.34
CA TYR A 162 8.30 12.68 -25.09
C TYR A 162 7.73 12.95 -23.70
N PHE A 163 8.40 13.74 -22.87
CA PHE A 163 7.90 14.16 -21.57
C PHE A 163 7.11 15.45 -21.69
N PHE A 164 5.81 15.39 -21.43
CA PHE A 164 4.94 16.54 -21.57
C PHE A 164 5.13 17.52 -20.41
N PRO A 165 5.24 18.82 -20.70
CA PRO A 165 5.28 19.86 -19.67
C PRO A 165 3.92 19.96 -18.96
N ASP A 166 3.87 19.59 -17.67
CA ASP A 166 2.68 19.69 -16.82
C ASP A 166 3.06 19.55 -15.34
N THR A 167 2.05 19.59 -14.48
CA THR A 167 2.19 19.33 -13.07
C THR A 167 1.52 18.01 -12.70
N TYR A 168 2.34 17.05 -12.31
CA TYR A 168 1.96 15.69 -11.98
C TYR A 168 1.90 15.49 -10.48
N LEU A 169 1.02 14.59 -10.03
CA LEU A 169 0.91 14.17 -8.64
C LEU A 169 1.30 12.70 -8.54
N PHE A 170 2.35 12.42 -7.81
CA PHE A 170 2.86 11.08 -7.60
C PHE A 170 2.84 10.73 -6.11
N PHE A 171 2.64 9.45 -5.81
CA PHE A 171 2.80 8.98 -4.44
C PHE A 171 4.29 8.87 -4.10
N LYS A 172 4.67 9.30 -2.89
CA LYS A 172 6.02 9.08 -2.40
C LYS A 172 6.30 7.57 -2.30
N GLY A 173 7.39 7.13 -2.93
CA GLY A 173 7.76 5.70 -3.01
C GLY A 173 7.33 5.00 -4.29
N GLU A 174 6.81 5.73 -5.27
CA GLU A 174 6.67 5.21 -6.63
C GLU A 174 8.03 4.83 -7.23
N THR A 175 8.01 3.98 -8.27
CA THR A 175 9.24 3.57 -8.97
C THR A 175 9.56 4.54 -10.12
N PRO A 176 10.85 4.73 -10.49
CA PRO A 176 11.22 5.56 -11.63
C PRO A 176 10.50 5.16 -12.93
N SER A 177 10.34 3.85 -13.18
CA SER A 177 9.65 3.34 -14.35
C SER A 177 8.17 3.72 -14.39
N ASN A 178 7.45 3.70 -13.24
CA ASN A 178 6.06 4.11 -13.18
C ASN A 178 5.91 5.61 -13.44
N VAL A 179 6.78 6.42 -12.82
CA VAL A 179 6.78 7.87 -13.00
C VAL A 179 7.04 8.23 -14.45
N LEU A 180 8.08 7.69 -15.08
CA LEU A 180 8.39 7.94 -16.49
C LEU A 180 7.27 7.48 -17.42
N SER A 181 6.68 6.29 -17.16
CA SER A 181 5.53 5.82 -17.96
C SER A 181 4.34 6.77 -17.89
N HIS A 182 4.14 7.43 -16.75
CA HIS A 182 3.06 8.42 -16.58
C HIS A 182 3.36 9.73 -17.33
N LEU A 183 4.62 10.19 -17.31
CA LEU A 183 5.05 11.40 -18.02
C LEU A 183 4.97 11.27 -19.55
N VAL A 184 5.00 10.03 -20.07
CA VAL A 184 4.97 9.74 -21.53
C VAL A 184 3.54 9.50 -22.04
N LYS A 185 2.61 9.09 -21.19
CA LYS A 185 1.25 8.62 -21.57
C LYS A 185 0.17 9.70 -21.67
N GLN A 186 0.52 10.95 -21.86
CA GLN A 186 -0.51 11.99 -22.08
C GLN A 186 -0.85 12.17 -23.55
#